data_669672bc08ff9ac4d75f56b217eb3df8
#
_entry.id   669672bc08ff9ac4d75f56b217eb3df8
#
_cell.length_a   1.000
_cell.length_b   1.000
_cell.length_c   1.000
_cell.angle_alpha   90.00
_cell.angle_beta   90.00
_cell.angle_gamma   90.00
#
_symmetry.space_group_name_H-M   'P 1'
#
loop_
_entity.id
_entity.type
_entity.pdbx_description
1 polymer ?
#
loop_
_entity_poly.entity_id
_entity_poly.type
_entity_poly.pdbx_seq_one_letter_code
_entity_poly.pdbx_strand_id
1 'polypeptide(L)'
;MSQSLRIIFAGTPDFAARHLDALLSSEHQVVGVFTQPDRPAGRGKKLMPSPVKVLAEAHNLPVFQPSSLRPQDNQRLVADLSADIMVVVAYGLILPKAVLEMPRLGCINVHGSLLPRWRGAAPIQRSLWAGDSETGVTIMQMDVGLDTGDMLYKLSCPITAEDTSGSLYDKLAELGPQGLLATLAQLANGTARPEVQDESLVCHAEKLSKEEARIDWSLSAAQLERCIRAFNPWPMSWLEIDGQPVKVWRASVIAEAAHAEPGTIVAATKQGIQVATGDGILSLESLQPAGKKAMSAQDLLNSRREWFIPGTRLA
;
A
#
# COMPACT_ATOMS: atom_id res chain seq x y z
N MET A 1 24.83 -19.94 16.74
CA MET A 1 23.49 -20.52 16.61
C MET A 1 22.47 -19.40 16.78
N SER A 2 21.56 -19.25 15.82
CA SER A 2 20.43 -18.34 15.95
C SER A 2 19.46 -18.87 17.01
N GLN A 3 18.99 -18.01 17.89
CA GLN A 3 17.97 -18.38 18.87
C GLN A 3 16.61 -18.36 18.22
N SER A 4 15.86 -19.45 18.38
CA SER A 4 14.45 -19.49 17.99
C SER A 4 13.63 -18.62 18.93
N LEU A 5 12.82 -17.72 18.37
CA LEU A 5 11.93 -16.84 19.12
C LEU A 5 10.51 -17.39 19.08
N ARG A 6 9.80 -17.17 20.18
CA ARG A 6 8.34 -17.39 20.23
C ARG A 6 7.67 -16.11 19.75
N ILE A 7 6.92 -16.22 18.66
CA ILE A 7 6.38 -15.05 17.96
C ILE A 7 4.85 -15.10 17.99
N ILE A 8 4.25 -13.96 18.39
CA ILE A 8 2.86 -13.66 18.05
C ILE A 8 2.89 -12.87 16.76
N PHE A 9 2.09 -13.29 15.78
CA PHE A 9 1.93 -12.55 14.53
C PHE A 9 0.56 -11.86 14.51
N ALA A 10 0.54 -10.58 14.12
CA ALA A 10 -0.69 -9.81 13.96
C ALA A 10 -0.72 -9.15 12.60
N GLY A 11 -1.73 -9.46 11.80
CA GLY A 11 -1.86 -8.93 10.46
C GLY A 11 -3.17 -9.36 9.82
N THR A 12 -3.51 -8.75 8.70
CA THR A 12 -4.82 -9.00 8.06
C THR A 12 -4.73 -9.27 6.56
N PRO A 13 -4.22 -8.35 5.69
CA PRO A 13 -4.28 -8.56 4.24
C PRO A 13 -3.19 -9.50 3.72
N ASP A 14 -3.20 -9.70 2.42
CA ASP A 14 -2.21 -10.53 1.72
C ASP A 14 -0.76 -10.12 2.00
N PHE A 15 -0.48 -8.83 2.06
CA PHE A 15 0.87 -8.33 2.40
C PHE A 15 1.35 -8.91 3.73
N ALA A 16 0.48 -8.92 4.74
CA ALA A 16 0.77 -9.51 6.04
C ALA A 16 0.95 -11.04 5.93
N ALA A 17 0.09 -11.71 5.17
CA ALA A 17 0.17 -13.16 4.99
C ALA A 17 1.52 -13.59 4.40
N ARG A 18 2.10 -12.81 3.50
CA ARG A 18 3.42 -13.11 2.93
C ARG A 18 4.52 -13.06 3.99
N HIS A 19 4.40 -12.19 4.99
CA HIS A 19 5.33 -12.13 6.12
C HIS A 19 5.14 -13.32 7.06
N LEU A 20 3.88 -13.69 7.35
CA LEU A 20 3.60 -14.89 8.14
C LEU A 20 4.17 -16.13 7.47
N ASP A 21 4.01 -16.25 6.15
CA ASP A 21 4.55 -17.38 5.39
C ASP A 21 6.08 -17.50 5.56
N ALA A 22 6.78 -16.38 5.50
CA ALA A 22 8.23 -16.36 5.72
C ALA A 22 8.62 -16.81 7.14
N LEU A 23 7.84 -16.40 8.15
CA LEU A 23 8.07 -16.84 9.53
C LEU A 23 7.85 -18.33 9.68
N LEU A 24 6.86 -18.90 9.01
CA LEU A 24 6.56 -20.33 9.06
C LEU A 24 7.67 -21.18 8.43
N SER A 25 8.46 -20.62 7.52
CA SER A 25 9.61 -21.27 6.90
C SER A 25 10.93 -21.02 7.65
N SER A 26 10.89 -20.24 8.74
CA SER A 26 12.06 -19.89 9.54
C SER A 26 12.23 -20.84 10.73
N GLU A 27 13.33 -20.67 11.47
CA GLU A 27 13.56 -21.39 12.72
C GLU A 27 12.67 -20.92 13.88
N HIS A 28 11.96 -19.78 13.72
CA HIS A 28 11.13 -19.24 14.78
C HIS A 28 9.81 -19.97 14.90
N GLN A 29 9.20 -19.91 16.08
CA GLN A 29 7.93 -20.55 16.38
C GLN A 29 6.81 -19.51 16.46
N VAL A 30 5.83 -19.59 15.57
CA VAL A 30 4.62 -18.76 15.66
C VAL A 30 3.66 -19.43 16.64
N VAL A 31 3.42 -18.78 17.78
CA VAL A 31 2.62 -19.34 18.88
C VAL A 31 1.17 -18.91 18.83
N GLY A 32 0.85 -17.87 18.09
CA GLY A 32 -0.52 -17.40 17.90
C GLY A 32 -0.59 -16.33 16.84
N VAL A 33 -1.76 -16.21 16.23
CA VAL A 33 -2.02 -15.26 15.13
C VAL A 33 -3.23 -14.42 15.47
N PHE A 34 -3.06 -13.11 15.42
CA PHE A 34 -4.13 -12.13 15.58
C PHE A 34 -4.44 -11.54 14.21
N THR A 35 -5.72 -11.48 13.87
CA THR A 35 -6.19 -10.90 12.62
C THR A 35 -7.56 -10.28 12.86
N GLN A 36 -7.95 -9.35 12.00
CA GLN A 36 -9.26 -8.71 12.16
C GLN A 36 -10.40 -9.72 11.96
N PRO A 37 -11.58 -9.46 12.56
CA PRO A 37 -12.75 -10.30 12.34
C PRO A 37 -13.10 -10.44 10.86
N ASP A 38 -13.70 -11.58 10.49
CA ASP A 38 -14.17 -11.81 9.14
C ASP A 38 -15.11 -10.67 8.70
N ARG A 39 -15.01 -10.28 7.43
CA ARG A 39 -15.76 -9.15 6.88
C ARG A 39 -16.55 -9.55 5.67
N PRO A 40 -17.72 -8.90 5.41
CA PRO A 40 -18.45 -9.09 4.17
C PRO A 40 -17.59 -8.66 2.97
N ALA A 41 -17.50 -9.52 1.96
CA ALA A 41 -16.72 -9.25 0.76
C ALA A 41 -17.42 -9.81 -0.48
N GLY A 42 -17.18 -9.18 -1.63
CA GLY A 42 -17.70 -9.62 -2.91
C GLY A 42 -19.20 -9.42 -3.10
N ARG A 43 -19.72 -10.00 -4.16
CA ARG A 43 -21.14 -10.00 -4.46
C ARG A 43 -21.88 -10.89 -3.45
N GLY A 44 -22.98 -10.38 -2.86
CA GLY A 44 -23.75 -11.09 -1.84
C GLY A 44 -23.26 -10.88 -0.40
N LYS A 45 -22.20 -10.11 -0.20
CA LYS A 45 -21.66 -9.72 1.12
C LYS A 45 -21.48 -10.89 2.09
N LYS A 46 -20.98 -12.00 1.59
CA LYS A 46 -20.64 -13.16 2.41
C LYS A 46 -19.43 -12.85 3.30
N LEU A 47 -19.45 -13.32 4.54
CA LEU A 47 -18.31 -13.16 5.46
C LEU A 47 -17.11 -13.96 4.92
N MET A 48 -15.98 -13.27 4.79
CA MET A 48 -14.75 -13.85 4.29
C MET A 48 -13.64 -13.74 5.34
N PRO A 49 -12.87 -14.81 5.56
CA PRO A 49 -11.69 -14.73 6.42
C PRO A 49 -10.60 -13.90 5.76
N SER A 50 -9.74 -13.29 6.59
CA SER A 50 -8.57 -12.57 6.08
C SER A 50 -7.57 -13.55 5.44
N PRO A 51 -6.72 -13.08 4.51
CA PRO A 51 -5.61 -13.91 4.00
C PRO A 51 -4.71 -14.46 5.10
N VAL A 52 -4.47 -13.71 6.17
CA VAL A 52 -3.69 -14.18 7.33
C VAL A 52 -4.40 -15.35 8.03
N LYS A 53 -5.71 -15.25 8.25
CA LYS A 53 -6.49 -16.33 8.87
C LYS A 53 -6.43 -17.59 8.01
N VAL A 54 -6.62 -17.47 6.71
CA VAL A 54 -6.57 -18.62 5.78
C VAL A 54 -5.23 -19.33 5.89
N LEU A 55 -4.14 -18.61 5.87
CA LEU A 55 -2.80 -19.19 6.00
C LEU A 55 -2.58 -19.82 7.37
N ALA A 56 -2.96 -19.12 8.44
CA ALA A 56 -2.79 -19.60 9.80
C ALA A 56 -3.56 -20.90 10.05
N GLU A 57 -4.80 -21.00 9.59
CA GLU A 57 -5.62 -22.20 9.72
C GLU A 57 -5.06 -23.37 8.92
N ALA A 58 -4.51 -23.11 7.72
CA ALA A 58 -3.84 -24.14 6.92
C ALA A 58 -2.63 -24.77 7.63
N HIS A 59 -2.01 -24.04 8.56
CA HIS A 59 -0.87 -24.50 9.37
C HIS A 59 -1.27 -24.85 10.81
N ASN A 60 -2.55 -24.94 11.10
CA ASN A 60 -3.08 -25.32 12.41
C ASN A 60 -2.60 -24.41 13.55
N LEU A 61 -2.42 -23.12 13.26
CA LEU A 61 -2.04 -22.13 14.27
C LEU A 61 -3.26 -21.62 15.02
N PRO A 62 -3.12 -21.30 16.32
CA PRO A 62 -4.18 -20.61 17.05
C PRO A 62 -4.48 -19.24 16.42
N VAL A 63 -5.75 -18.96 16.13
CA VAL A 63 -6.21 -17.71 15.53
C VAL A 63 -7.13 -16.99 16.49
N PHE A 64 -6.87 -15.70 16.71
CA PHE A 64 -7.64 -14.82 17.58
C PHE A 64 -8.13 -13.64 16.76
N GLN A 65 -9.42 -13.31 16.86
CA GLN A 65 -10.06 -12.26 16.07
C GLN A 65 -10.79 -11.23 16.94
N PRO A 66 -10.12 -10.65 17.96
CA PRO A 66 -10.76 -9.61 18.75
C PRO A 66 -11.03 -8.37 17.88
N SER A 67 -12.12 -7.67 18.14
CA SER A 67 -12.42 -6.41 17.46
C SER A 67 -11.61 -5.24 18.01
N SER A 68 -11.02 -5.40 19.21
CA SER A 68 -10.18 -4.41 19.87
C SER A 68 -9.27 -5.12 20.89
N LEU A 69 -8.08 -4.58 21.12
CA LEU A 69 -7.17 -5.03 22.19
C LEU A 69 -7.24 -4.14 23.43
N ARG A 70 -8.19 -3.20 23.48
CA ARG A 70 -8.40 -2.35 24.66
C ARG A 70 -8.99 -3.10 25.86
N PRO A 71 -9.98 -4.02 25.69
CA PRO A 71 -10.49 -4.79 26.81
C PRO A 71 -9.43 -5.71 27.40
N GLN A 72 -9.40 -5.81 28.74
CA GLN A 72 -8.43 -6.64 29.46
C GLN A 72 -8.53 -8.11 29.08
N ASP A 73 -9.73 -8.62 28.83
CA ASP A 73 -9.90 -10.02 28.43
C ASP A 73 -9.19 -10.33 27.13
N ASN A 74 -9.21 -9.39 26.17
CA ASN A 74 -8.49 -9.54 24.90
C ASN A 74 -6.99 -9.36 25.07
N GLN A 75 -6.55 -8.52 26.01
CA GLN A 75 -5.14 -8.38 26.35
C GLN A 75 -4.58 -9.67 26.95
N ARG A 76 -5.38 -10.41 27.73
CA ARG A 76 -4.99 -11.72 28.27
C ARG A 76 -4.69 -12.74 27.19
N LEU A 77 -5.39 -12.67 26.04
CA LEU A 77 -5.10 -13.55 24.92
C LEU A 77 -3.65 -13.41 24.46
N VAL A 78 -3.15 -12.17 24.48
CA VAL A 78 -1.75 -11.89 24.13
C VAL A 78 -0.82 -12.38 25.24
N ALA A 79 -1.09 -12.02 26.47
CA ALA A 79 -0.25 -12.36 27.63
C ALA A 79 -0.09 -13.89 27.80
N ASP A 80 -1.16 -14.64 27.63
CA ASP A 80 -1.17 -16.10 27.86
C ASP A 80 -0.31 -16.87 26.86
N LEU A 81 0.05 -16.28 25.73
CA LEU A 81 0.90 -16.91 24.73
C LEU A 81 2.39 -16.87 25.12
N SER A 82 2.77 -16.05 26.08
CA SER A 82 4.15 -15.93 26.58
C SER A 82 5.17 -15.78 25.44
N ALA A 83 4.91 -14.86 24.53
CA ALA A 83 5.77 -14.64 23.37
C ALA A 83 7.00 -13.83 23.72
N ASP A 84 8.09 -14.05 22.99
CA ASP A 84 9.30 -13.23 23.06
C ASP A 84 9.08 -11.91 22.35
N ILE A 85 8.34 -11.91 21.26
CA ILE A 85 8.12 -10.74 20.41
C ILE A 85 6.78 -10.85 19.69
N MET A 86 6.18 -9.70 19.41
CA MET A 86 5.00 -9.61 18.56
C MET A 86 5.37 -8.92 17.25
N VAL A 87 5.10 -9.58 16.13
CA VAL A 87 5.33 -9.05 14.79
C VAL A 87 4.01 -8.57 14.22
N VAL A 88 3.94 -7.28 13.88
CA VAL A 88 2.74 -6.62 13.38
C VAL A 88 2.95 -6.19 11.95
N VAL A 89 2.09 -6.65 11.05
CA VAL A 89 2.14 -6.27 9.63
C VAL A 89 0.71 -5.99 9.15
N ALA A 90 0.38 -4.71 8.97
CA ALA A 90 -0.94 -4.29 8.49
C ALA A 90 -2.09 -4.95 9.28
N TYR A 91 -2.05 -4.87 10.59
CA TYR A 91 -3.07 -5.47 11.46
C TYR A 91 -4.38 -4.67 11.42
N GLY A 92 -4.27 -3.34 11.52
CA GLY A 92 -5.42 -2.45 11.46
C GLY A 92 -6.10 -2.18 12.80
N LEU A 93 -5.56 -2.70 13.91
CA LEU A 93 -6.03 -2.39 15.27
C LEU A 93 -4.93 -1.71 16.05
N ILE A 94 -5.33 -0.82 16.96
CA ILE A 94 -4.40 -0.14 17.86
C ILE A 94 -3.90 -1.12 18.92
N LEU A 95 -2.59 -1.13 19.15
CA LEU A 95 -1.97 -1.84 20.26
C LEU A 95 -1.84 -0.90 21.45
N PRO A 96 -2.62 -1.11 22.54
CA PRO A 96 -2.43 -0.32 23.74
C PRO A 96 -1.06 -0.52 24.35
N LYS A 97 -0.61 0.46 25.15
CA LYS A 97 0.69 0.41 25.84
C LYS A 97 0.90 -0.90 26.60
N ALA A 98 -0.15 -1.39 27.27
CA ALA A 98 -0.08 -2.67 28.00
C ALA A 98 0.30 -3.84 27.09
N VAL A 99 -0.24 -3.88 25.85
CA VAL A 99 0.09 -4.92 24.87
C VAL A 99 1.51 -4.74 24.34
N LEU A 100 1.90 -3.50 24.04
CA LEU A 100 3.23 -3.19 23.52
C LEU A 100 4.34 -3.65 24.48
N GLU A 101 4.08 -3.65 25.78
CA GLU A 101 5.05 -4.00 26.82
C GLU A 101 5.03 -5.48 27.22
N MET A 102 4.05 -6.26 26.75
CA MET A 102 3.92 -7.68 27.13
C MET A 102 5.06 -8.57 26.65
N PRO A 103 5.44 -8.56 25.35
CA PRO A 103 6.58 -9.39 24.94
C PRO A 103 7.90 -8.78 25.44
N ARG A 104 8.84 -9.62 25.87
CA ARG A 104 10.12 -9.13 26.39
C ARG A 104 10.91 -8.30 25.39
N LEU A 105 10.77 -8.59 24.09
CA LEU A 105 11.41 -7.84 23.02
C LEU A 105 10.45 -6.80 22.40
N GLY A 106 9.27 -6.63 22.97
CA GLY A 106 8.28 -5.67 22.50
C GLY A 106 7.56 -6.10 21.24
N CYS A 107 7.06 -5.12 20.51
CA CYS A 107 6.33 -5.31 19.26
C CYS A 107 7.07 -4.60 18.14
N ILE A 108 7.23 -5.26 17.00
CA ILE A 108 7.84 -4.68 15.81
C ILE A 108 6.84 -4.66 14.66
N ASN A 109 7.01 -3.70 13.75
CA ASN A 109 6.12 -3.51 12.61
C ASN A 109 6.93 -3.43 11.33
N VAL A 110 6.40 -4.03 10.27
CA VAL A 110 6.93 -3.86 8.91
C VAL A 110 6.13 -2.76 8.23
N HIS A 111 6.78 -1.64 7.96
CA HIS A 111 6.15 -0.49 7.30
C HIS A 111 6.64 -0.34 5.87
N GLY A 112 5.70 -0.08 4.94
CA GLY A 112 5.96 -0.03 3.51
C GLY A 112 6.53 1.30 3.02
N SER A 113 7.48 1.87 3.74
CA SER A 113 8.23 3.06 3.32
C SER A 113 9.61 3.10 3.99
N LEU A 114 10.45 4.02 3.53
CA LEU A 114 11.71 4.37 4.17
C LEU A 114 11.43 5.47 5.22
N LEU A 115 11.01 5.04 6.43
CA LEU A 115 10.76 5.98 7.52
C LEU A 115 11.99 6.86 7.79
N PRO A 116 11.79 8.12 8.20
CA PRO A 116 10.55 8.75 8.66
C PRO A 116 9.63 9.27 7.55
N ARG A 117 9.95 9.04 6.28
CA ARG A 117 9.04 9.42 5.21
C ARG A 117 7.83 8.48 5.18
N TRP A 118 6.68 9.06 4.91
CA TRP A 118 5.44 8.34 4.65
C TRP A 118 4.93 7.51 5.83
N ARG A 119 4.89 8.09 7.02
CA ARG A 119 4.10 7.55 8.12
C ARG A 119 2.63 7.51 7.72
N GLY A 120 1.90 6.48 8.09
CA GLY A 120 0.45 6.41 7.91
C GLY A 120 -0.03 5.31 6.98
N ALA A 121 -1.20 5.51 6.37
CA ALA A 121 -2.01 4.46 5.80
C ALA A 121 -1.62 4.03 4.38
N ALA A 122 -1.07 4.94 3.55
CA ALA A 122 -0.84 4.68 2.13
C ALA A 122 0.59 5.01 1.68
N PRO A 123 1.62 4.42 2.31
CA PRO A 123 3.02 4.80 2.02
C PRO A 123 3.45 4.43 0.60
N ILE A 124 3.01 3.30 0.06
CA ILE A 124 3.39 2.86 -1.29
C ILE A 124 2.87 3.85 -2.33
N GLN A 125 1.60 4.19 -2.24
CA GLN A 125 0.95 5.10 -3.18
C GLN A 125 1.54 6.52 -3.09
N ARG A 126 1.77 7.00 -1.88
CA ARG A 126 2.25 8.39 -1.70
C ARG A 126 3.69 8.59 -2.16
N SER A 127 4.57 7.62 -1.98
CA SER A 127 5.94 7.73 -2.49
C SER A 127 5.97 7.84 -4.01
N LEU A 128 5.14 7.07 -4.70
CA LEU A 128 5.01 7.13 -6.15
C LEU A 128 4.33 8.42 -6.61
N TRP A 129 3.25 8.80 -5.94
CA TRP A 129 2.50 10.04 -6.20
C TRP A 129 3.40 11.28 -6.09
N ALA A 130 4.28 11.30 -5.09
CA ALA A 130 5.21 12.42 -4.85
C ALA A 130 6.40 12.46 -5.80
N GLY A 131 6.66 11.40 -6.56
CA GLY A 131 7.81 11.33 -7.47
C GLY A 131 9.11 10.95 -6.78
N ASP A 132 9.06 10.25 -5.66
CA ASP A 132 10.27 9.73 -5.01
C ASP A 132 11.01 8.80 -5.96
N SER A 133 12.34 8.84 -5.93
CA SER A 133 13.18 7.98 -6.78
C SER A 133 13.37 6.58 -6.21
N GLU A 134 13.13 6.40 -4.91
CA GLU A 134 13.22 5.11 -4.22
C GLU A 134 12.17 5.01 -3.13
N THR A 135 11.85 3.79 -2.77
CA THR A 135 11.04 3.43 -1.62
C THR A 135 11.64 2.19 -0.97
N GLY A 136 10.95 1.60 -0.04
CA GLY A 136 11.42 0.39 0.62
C GLY A 136 10.55 0.01 1.79
N VAL A 137 11.12 -0.80 2.66
CA VAL A 137 10.48 -1.20 3.91
C VAL A 137 11.35 -0.79 5.08
N THR A 138 10.71 -0.45 6.19
CA THR A 138 11.36 -0.21 7.47
C THR A 138 10.76 -1.16 8.50
N ILE A 139 11.61 -1.88 9.20
CA ILE A 139 11.20 -2.63 10.39
C ILE A 139 11.44 -1.69 11.58
N MET A 140 10.38 -1.39 12.33
CA MET A 140 10.50 -0.48 13.45
C MET A 140 10.01 -1.10 14.76
N GLN A 141 10.59 -0.66 15.86
CA GLN A 141 10.10 -0.93 17.21
C GLN A 141 8.85 -0.09 17.43
N MET A 142 7.72 -0.72 17.74
CA MET A 142 6.49 0.02 17.96
C MET A 142 6.47 0.74 19.29
N ASP A 143 5.92 1.94 19.29
CA ASP A 143 5.60 2.71 20.48
C ASP A 143 4.11 3.15 20.42
N VAL A 144 3.70 4.05 21.28
CA VAL A 144 2.30 4.49 21.36
C VAL A 144 1.88 5.40 20.22
N GLY A 145 2.83 5.92 19.45
CA GLY A 145 2.56 6.79 18.30
C GLY A 145 2.34 6.00 17.01
N LEU A 146 1.81 6.68 16.01
CA LEU A 146 1.61 6.09 14.69
C LEU A 146 2.90 6.16 13.88
N ASP A 147 3.55 5.01 13.69
CA ASP A 147 4.77 4.84 12.89
C ASP A 147 5.93 5.72 13.37
N THR A 148 6.00 5.98 14.66
CA THR A 148 6.97 6.90 15.28
C THR A 148 8.15 6.20 15.95
N GLY A 149 8.12 4.88 16.05
CA GLY A 149 9.12 4.11 16.79
C GLY A 149 10.49 4.08 16.13
N ASP A 150 11.47 3.60 16.88
CA ASP A 150 12.84 3.50 16.41
C ASP A 150 12.96 2.51 15.24
N MET A 151 13.75 2.89 14.24
CA MET A 151 13.99 2.06 13.07
C MET A 151 15.06 1.02 13.37
N LEU A 152 14.76 -0.25 13.09
CA LEU A 152 15.67 -1.36 13.35
C LEU A 152 16.39 -1.82 12.08
N TYR A 153 15.73 -1.77 10.94
CA TYR A 153 16.26 -2.27 9.67
C TYR A 153 15.53 -1.65 8.50
N LYS A 154 16.26 -1.32 7.44
CA LYS A 154 15.67 -0.78 6.22
C LYS A 154 16.22 -1.49 5.00
N LEU A 155 15.34 -1.76 4.02
CA LEU A 155 15.71 -2.23 2.68
C LEU A 155 15.05 -1.33 1.65
N SER A 156 15.80 -0.86 0.67
CA SER A 156 15.30 0.04 -0.37
C SER A 156 15.24 -0.64 -1.73
N CYS A 157 14.39 -0.11 -2.60
CA CYS A 157 14.37 -0.43 -4.02
C CYS A 157 14.08 0.83 -4.84
N PRO A 158 14.56 0.91 -6.09
CA PRO A 158 14.25 2.05 -6.93
C PRO A 158 12.79 2.04 -7.36
N ILE A 159 12.24 3.25 -7.52
CA ILE A 159 10.96 3.44 -8.21
C ILE A 159 11.29 3.79 -9.65
N THR A 160 10.84 2.96 -10.58
CA THR A 160 11.09 3.18 -12.02
C THR A 160 9.93 3.92 -12.65
N ALA A 161 10.15 4.44 -13.86
CA ALA A 161 9.10 5.10 -14.64
C ALA A 161 7.94 4.14 -15.00
N GLU A 162 8.18 2.84 -14.95
CA GLU A 162 7.19 1.80 -15.27
C GLU A 162 6.40 1.33 -14.04
N ASP A 163 6.84 1.69 -12.83
CA ASP A 163 6.19 1.19 -11.62
C ASP A 163 4.80 1.79 -11.42
N THR A 164 3.89 0.93 -11.00
CA THR A 164 2.60 1.29 -10.40
C THR A 164 2.63 0.96 -8.92
N SER A 165 1.62 1.35 -8.16
CA SER A 165 1.51 0.91 -6.76
C SER A 165 1.39 -0.60 -6.67
N GLY A 166 0.76 -1.26 -7.65
CA GLY A 166 0.69 -2.72 -7.71
C GLY A 166 2.07 -3.37 -7.87
N SER A 167 2.90 -2.88 -8.77
CA SER A 167 4.25 -3.43 -8.95
C SER A 167 5.16 -3.12 -7.77
N LEU A 168 5.05 -1.94 -7.17
CA LEU A 168 5.78 -1.61 -5.94
C LEU A 168 5.35 -2.48 -4.77
N TYR A 169 4.06 -2.73 -4.63
CA TYR A 169 3.54 -3.66 -3.64
C TYR A 169 4.24 -5.02 -3.73
N ASP A 170 4.37 -5.57 -4.94
CA ASP A 170 5.04 -6.86 -5.14
C ASP A 170 6.52 -6.80 -4.74
N LYS A 171 7.21 -5.72 -5.09
CA LYS A 171 8.61 -5.52 -4.69
C LYS A 171 8.76 -5.47 -3.17
N LEU A 172 7.91 -4.70 -2.49
CA LEU A 172 7.96 -4.56 -1.03
C LEU A 172 7.52 -5.85 -0.32
N ALA A 173 6.61 -6.61 -0.91
CA ALA A 173 6.19 -7.90 -0.38
C ALA A 173 7.32 -8.95 -0.42
N GLU A 174 8.34 -8.75 -1.24
CA GLU A 174 9.56 -9.57 -1.24
C GLU A 174 10.61 -9.03 -0.26
N LEU A 175 10.78 -7.71 -0.21
CA LEU A 175 11.76 -7.08 0.69
C LEU A 175 11.36 -7.18 2.15
N GLY A 176 10.09 -7.00 2.45
CA GLY A 176 9.59 -6.97 3.83
C GLY A 176 9.94 -8.22 4.63
N PRO A 177 9.65 -9.42 4.11
CA PRO A 177 10.05 -10.66 4.80
C PRO A 177 11.55 -10.80 5.02
N GLN A 178 12.37 -10.39 4.06
CA GLN A 178 13.83 -10.40 4.21
C GLN A 178 14.28 -9.50 5.35
N GLY A 179 13.75 -8.26 5.39
CA GLY A 179 14.06 -7.31 6.47
C GLY A 179 13.56 -7.80 7.82
N LEU A 180 12.38 -8.43 7.86
CA LEU A 180 11.82 -8.98 9.08
C LEU A 180 12.72 -10.10 9.66
N LEU A 181 13.12 -11.05 8.84
CA LEU A 181 13.98 -12.15 9.29
C LEU A 181 15.35 -11.64 9.75
N ALA A 182 15.95 -10.68 9.04
CA ALA A 182 17.19 -10.07 9.45
C ALA A 182 17.07 -9.35 10.81
N THR A 183 15.96 -8.63 11.01
CA THR A 183 15.70 -7.95 12.29
C THR A 183 15.54 -8.93 13.44
N LEU A 184 14.79 -10.01 13.22
CA LEU A 184 14.59 -11.03 14.25
C LEU A 184 15.91 -11.70 14.65
N ALA A 185 16.79 -11.97 13.70
CA ALA A 185 18.13 -12.49 14.00
C ALA A 185 18.95 -11.51 14.85
N GLN A 186 18.93 -10.23 14.50
CA GLN A 186 19.64 -9.21 15.28
C GLN A 186 19.08 -9.05 16.69
N LEU A 187 17.76 -9.06 16.85
CA LEU A 187 17.11 -8.97 18.15
C LEU A 187 17.44 -10.21 19.00
N ALA A 188 17.42 -11.39 18.41
CA ALA A 188 17.76 -12.62 19.10
C ALA A 188 19.22 -12.66 19.56
N ASN A 189 20.13 -12.08 18.78
CA ASN A 189 21.57 -12.03 19.07
C ASN A 189 21.99 -10.82 19.89
N GLY A 190 21.08 -9.88 20.15
CA GLY A 190 21.41 -8.64 20.85
C GLY A 190 22.26 -7.66 20.04
N THR A 191 22.25 -7.79 18.70
CA THR A 191 23.04 -6.93 17.80
C THR A 191 22.22 -5.86 17.10
N ALA A 192 20.92 -5.77 17.36
CA ALA A 192 20.07 -4.73 16.80
C ALA A 192 20.52 -3.34 17.26
N ARG A 193 20.50 -2.37 16.33
CA ARG A 193 20.89 -0.98 16.60
C ARG A 193 19.74 -0.05 16.25
N PRO A 194 18.83 0.23 17.21
CA PRO A 194 17.72 1.14 16.98
C PRO A 194 18.21 2.54 16.61
N GLU A 195 17.58 3.13 15.62
CA GLU A 195 17.83 4.49 15.15
C GLU A 195 16.57 5.32 15.34
N VAL A 196 16.67 6.42 16.09
CA VAL A 196 15.55 7.34 16.30
C VAL A 196 15.23 8.04 14.99
N GLN A 197 13.94 8.17 14.68
CA GLN A 197 13.50 8.88 13.49
C GLN A 197 13.79 10.38 13.62
N ASP A 198 14.33 10.97 12.54
CA ASP A 198 14.57 12.42 12.46
C ASP A 198 13.25 13.14 12.13
N GLU A 199 12.67 13.82 13.13
CA GLU A 199 11.39 14.52 13.00
C GLU A 199 11.39 15.60 11.91
N SER A 200 12.56 16.15 11.54
CA SER A 200 12.66 17.14 10.46
C SER A 200 12.42 16.53 9.08
N LEU A 201 12.51 15.21 8.93
CA LEU A 201 12.35 14.49 7.67
C LEU A 201 10.98 13.78 7.56
N VAL A 202 10.12 13.94 8.55
CA VAL A 202 8.81 13.26 8.59
C VAL A 202 7.88 13.82 7.53
N CYS A 203 7.20 12.92 6.83
CA CYS A 203 6.00 13.26 6.05
C CYS A 203 4.97 12.15 6.20
N HIS A 204 3.72 12.47 5.88
CA HIS A 204 2.59 11.61 6.14
C HIS A 204 1.94 11.11 4.86
N ALA A 205 1.57 9.82 4.86
CA ALA A 205 0.89 9.13 3.78
C ALA A 205 -0.58 8.96 4.11
N GLU A 206 -1.37 9.97 3.80
CA GLU A 206 -2.80 9.96 4.06
C GLU A 206 -3.52 8.88 3.25
N LYS A 207 -4.59 8.36 3.83
CA LYS A 207 -5.44 7.38 3.17
C LYS A 207 -5.97 7.91 1.84
N LEU A 208 -6.02 7.04 0.83
CA LEU A 208 -6.56 7.38 -0.48
C LEU A 208 -8.10 7.37 -0.47
N SER A 209 -8.69 8.17 -1.34
CA SER A 209 -10.12 8.20 -1.58
C SER A 209 -10.42 8.11 -3.07
N LYS A 210 -11.63 7.66 -3.41
CA LYS A 210 -12.09 7.62 -4.80
C LYS A 210 -12.21 9.03 -5.40
N GLU A 211 -12.61 9.99 -4.57
CA GLU A 211 -12.75 11.38 -4.98
C GLU A 211 -11.40 11.99 -5.36
N GLU A 212 -10.35 11.70 -4.60
CA GLU A 212 -8.98 12.15 -4.91
C GLU A 212 -8.48 11.59 -6.23
N ALA A 213 -8.94 10.42 -6.62
CA ALA A 213 -8.53 9.77 -7.86
C ALA A 213 -9.17 10.37 -9.11
N ARG A 214 -10.19 11.21 -8.97
CA ARG A 214 -10.73 11.97 -10.10
C ARG A 214 -9.64 12.89 -10.65
N ILE A 215 -9.41 12.83 -11.95
CA ILE A 215 -8.35 13.60 -12.59
C ILE A 215 -8.66 15.10 -12.48
N ASP A 216 -7.71 15.84 -11.90
CA ASP A 216 -7.72 17.29 -11.83
C ASP A 216 -6.81 17.82 -12.93
N TRP A 217 -7.41 18.27 -14.03
CA TRP A 217 -6.67 18.71 -15.21
C TRP A 217 -5.82 19.98 -14.98
N SER A 218 -6.04 20.70 -13.87
CA SER A 218 -5.24 21.87 -13.52
C SER A 218 -3.83 21.50 -13.04
N LEU A 219 -3.60 20.25 -12.67
CA LEU A 219 -2.28 19.75 -12.29
C LEU A 219 -1.41 19.56 -13.54
N SER A 220 -0.10 19.44 -13.35
CA SER A 220 0.80 19.16 -14.46
C SER A 220 0.59 17.76 -15.03
N ALA A 221 0.92 17.58 -16.30
CA ALA A 221 0.90 16.25 -16.93
C ALA A 221 1.79 15.25 -16.19
N ALA A 222 2.97 15.71 -15.70
CA ALA A 222 3.88 14.87 -14.94
C ALA A 222 3.24 14.41 -13.61
N GLN A 223 2.56 15.30 -12.89
CA GLN A 223 1.87 14.93 -11.65
C GLN A 223 0.72 13.96 -11.93
N LEU A 224 -0.07 14.22 -12.98
CA LEU A 224 -1.19 13.34 -13.35
C LEU A 224 -0.71 11.95 -13.77
N GLU A 225 0.40 11.87 -14.49
CA GLU A 225 0.99 10.58 -14.89
C GLU A 225 1.39 9.78 -13.64
N ARG A 226 2.01 10.43 -12.65
CA ARG A 226 2.33 9.76 -11.38
C ARG A 226 1.09 9.34 -10.60
N CYS A 227 0.04 10.18 -10.59
CA CYS A 227 -1.24 9.82 -9.96
C CYS A 227 -1.85 8.57 -10.59
N ILE A 228 -1.82 8.47 -11.90
CA ILE A 228 -2.36 7.31 -12.62
C ILE A 228 -1.61 6.04 -12.20
N ARG A 229 -0.30 6.08 -12.11
CA ARG A 229 0.49 4.93 -11.62
C ARG A 229 0.27 4.66 -10.13
N ALA A 230 0.21 5.71 -9.30
CA ALA A 230 0.03 5.58 -7.86
C ALA A 230 -1.33 5.00 -7.48
N PHE A 231 -2.37 5.31 -8.23
CA PHE A 231 -3.73 4.84 -7.94
C PHE A 231 -4.08 3.52 -8.64
N ASN A 232 -3.16 2.94 -9.37
CA ASN A 232 -3.33 1.64 -10.01
C ASN A 232 -2.73 0.55 -9.10
N PRO A 233 -3.48 -0.45 -8.63
CA PRO A 233 -4.81 -0.90 -9.07
C PRO A 233 -6.00 -0.32 -8.30
N TRP A 234 -5.79 0.48 -7.27
CA TRP A 234 -6.89 1.07 -6.50
C TRP A 234 -6.51 2.46 -5.98
N PRO A 235 -7.43 3.42 -6.01
CA PRO A 235 -8.82 3.35 -6.48
C PRO A 235 -8.99 3.45 -8.00
N MET A 236 -7.95 3.64 -8.76
CA MET A 236 -7.86 3.96 -10.18
C MET A 236 -8.22 5.43 -10.46
N SER A 237 -7.32 6.12 -11.15
CA SER A 237 -7.62 7.46 -11.67
C SER A 237 -8.77 7.39 -12.67
N TRP A 238 -9.64 8.38 -12.64
CA TRP A 238 -10.83 8.39 -13.49
C TRP A 238 -11.21 9.79 -13.93
N LEU A 239 -11.91 9.85 -15.03
CA LEU A 239 -12.54 11.04 -15.56
C LEU A 239 -13.99 10.75 -15.88
N GLU A 240 -14.79 11.78 -16.11
CA GLU A 240 -16.20 11.62 -16.42
C GLU A 240 -16.45 12.02 -17.87
N ILE A 241 -17.11 11.15 -18.61
CA ILE A 241 -17.57 11.40 -19.96
C ILE A 241 -19.04 10.97 -20.07
N ASP A 242 -19.87 11.86 -20.56
CA ASP A 242 -21.30 11.58 -20.76
C ASP A 242 -21.97 11.05 -19.49
N GLY A 243 -21.61 11.65 -18.34
CA GLY A 243 -22.12 11.27 -17.03
C GLY A 243 -21.60 9.95 -16.48
N GLN A 244 -20.64 9.30 -17.13
CA GLN A 244 -20.09 8.01 -16.71
C GLN A 244 -18.61 8.12 -16.34
N PRO A 245 -18.17 7.40 -15.29
CA PRO A 245 -16.76 7.35 -14.97
C PRO A 245 -16.01 6.46 -15.96
N VAL A 246 -14.87 6.94 -16.42
CA VAL A 246 -13.94 6.19 -17.26
C VAL A 246 -12.61 6.14 -16.53
N LYS A 247 -12.15 4.92 -16.22
CA LYS A 247 -10.86 4.73 -15.53
C LYS A 247 -9.72 4.85 -16.51
N VAL A 248 -8.60 5.40 -16.03
CA VAL A 248 -7.37 5.52 -16.81
C VAL A 248 -6.34 4.55 -16.24
N TRP A 249 -5.91 3.62 -17.07
CA TRP A 249 -4.92 2.61 -16.68
C TRP A 249 -3.50 3.03 -17.00
N ARG A 250 -3.33 3.77 -18.10
CA ARG A 250 -2.01 4.14 -18.58
C ARG A 250 -2.05 5.47 -19.33
N ALA A 251 -1.06 6.31 -19.07
CA ALA A 251 -0.87 7.58 -19.76
C ALA A 251 0.61 7.91 -19.88
N SER A 252 0.94 8.80 -20.78
CA SER A 252 2.30 9.34 -20.91
C SER A 252 2.26 10.85 -21.01
N VAL A 253 3.41 11.48 -20.73
CA VAL A 253 3.57 12.92 -20.75
C VAL A 253 4.11 13.35 -22.11
N ILE A 254 3.49 14.39 -22.70
CA ILE A 254 4.02 15.12 -23.83
C ILE A 254 4.39 16.50 -23.31
N ALA A 255 5.68 16.84 -23.38
CA ALA A 255 6.22 18.05 -22.76
C ALA A 255 5.89 19.35 -23.51
N GLU A 256 5.13 19.27 -24.59
CA GLU A 256 4.75 20.44 -25.38
C GLU A 256 3.65 21.26 -24.69
N ALA A 257 3.65 22.58 -24.91
CA ALA A 257 2.56 23.43 -24.46
C ALA A 257 1.29 23.14 -25.28
N ALA A 258 0.16 23.01 -24.58
CA ALA A 258 -1.09 22.66 -25.23
C ALA A 258 -1.80 23.83 -25.94
N HIS A 259 -1.52 25.07 -25.53
CA HIS A 259 -2.19 26.29 -26.00
C HIS A 259 -3.72 26.20 -25.91
N ALA A 260 -4.21 25.51 -24.90
CA ALA A 260 -5.64 25.29 -24.64
C ALA A 260 -5.90 25.22 -23.13
N GLU A 261 -7.14 25.45 -22.74
CA GLU A 261 -7.53 25.33 -21.32
C GLU A 261 -7.34 23.90 -20.81
N PRO A 262 -6.90 23.74 -19.54
CA PRO A 262 -6.78 22.41 -18.95
C PRO A 262 -8.07 21.58 -19.08
N GLY A 263 -7.94 20.33 -19.47
CA GLY A 263 -9.07 19.43 -19.74
C GLY A 263 -9.52 19.40 -21.18
N THR A 264 -9.02 20.28 -22.04
CA THR A 264 -9.36 20.31 -23.46
C THR A 264 -8.66 19.17 -24.20
N ILE A 265 -9.41 18.41 -24.99
CA ILE A 265 -8.84 17.40 -25.89
C ILE A 265 -8.18 18.13 -27.05
N VAL A 266 -6.86 17.98 -27.21
CA VAL A 266 -6.11 18.61 -28.27
C VAL A 266 -5.88 17.71 -29.47
N ALA A 267 -5.89 16.41 -29.27
CA ALA A 267 -5.82 15.43 -30.36
C ALA A 267 -6.36 14.07 -29.89
N ALA A 268 -6.94 13.33 -30.82
CA ALA A 268 -7.40 11.97 -30.55
C ALA A 268 -6.83 11.07 -31.64
N THR A 269 -5.80 10.32 -31.29
CA THR A 269 -5.08 9.44 -32.22
C THR A 269 -5.08 8.01 -31.71
N LYS A 270 -4.74 7.08 -32.59
CA LYS A 270 -4.62 5.66 -32.21
C LYS A 270 -3.56 5.41 -31.12
N GLN A 271 -2.57 6.29 -30.97
CA GLN A 271 -1.54 6.19 -29.94
C GLN A 271 -2.02 6.70 -28.59
N GLY A 272 -2.94 7.63 -28.56
CA GLY A 272 -3.46 8.18 -27.31
C GLY A 272 -4.41 9.35 -27.53
N ILE A 273 -5.18 9.62 -26.48
CA ILE A 273 -6.05 10.80 -26.44
C ILE A 273 -5.31 11.86 -25.67
N GLN A 274 -4.91 12.92 -26.37
CA GLN A 274 -4.08 13.98 -25.83
C GLN A 274 -4.96 15.07 -25.21
N VAL A 275 -4.71 15.36 -23.94
CA VAL A 275 -5.50 16.33 -23.16
C VAL A 275 -4.59 17.37 -22.58
N ALA A 276 -4.98 18.64 -22.73
CA ALA A 276 -4.28 19.78 -22.12
C ALA A 276 -4.36 19.69 -20.59
N THR A 277 -3.25 20.04 -19.93
CA THR A 277 -3.17 20.07 -18.47
C THR A 277 -2.68 21.44 -18.01
N GLY A 278 -2.52 21.62 -16.70
CA GLY A 278 -1.94 22.84 -16.15
C GLY A 278 -0.52 23.12 -16.64
N ASP A 279 0.22 22.07 -17.01
CA ASP A 279 1.56 22.16 -17.60
C ASP A 279 1.80 20.88 -18.43
N GLY A 280 1.93 21.06 -19.74
CA GLY A 280 2.13 19.95 -20.68
C GLY A 280 0.83 19.29 -21.11
N ILE A 281 0.98 18.18 -21.81
CA ILE A 281 -0.12 17.39 -22.36
C ILE A 281 -0.04 15.97 -21.78
N LEU A 282 -1.18 15.44 -21.38
CA LEU A 282 -1.30 14.04 -20.95
C LEU A 282 -1.91 13.24 -22.09
N SER A 283 -1.22 12.19 -22.52
CA SER A 283 -1.71 11.25 -23.53
C SER A 283 -2.31 10.03 -22.86
N LEU A 284 -3.63 9.86 -22.96
CA LEU A 284 -4.34 8.72 -22.38
C LEU A 284 -4.24 7.54 -23.33
N GLU A 285 -3.60 6.45 -22.88
CA GLU A 285 -3.26 5.30 -23.74
C GLU A 285 -4.13 4.08 -23.50
N SER A 286 -4.53 3.83 -22.25
CA SER A 286 -5.39 2.71 -21.87
C SER A 286 -6.47 3.20 -20.93
N LEU A 287 -7.72 2.95 -21.28
CA LEU A 287 -8.89 3.45 -20.58
C LEU A 287 -9.92 2.34 -20.39
N GLN A 288 -10.75 2.50 -19.36
CA GLN A 288 -11.80 1.51 -19.06
C GLN A 288 -13.13 2.20 -18.81
N PRO A 289 -14.05 2.18 -19.80
CA PRO A 289 -15.42 2.62 -19.58
C PRO A 289 -16.14 1.75 -18.56
N ALA A 290 -17.17 2.30 -17.92
CA ALA A 290 -17.99 1.56 -16.95
C ALA A 290 -18.55 0.27 -17.56
N GLY A 291 -18.40 -0.85 -16.84
CA GLY A 291 -18.90 -2.15 -17.29
C GLY A 291 -18.11 -2.80 -18.41
N LYS A 292 -16.99 -2.23 -18.82
CA LYS A 292 -16.14 -2.76 -19.90
C LYS A 292 -14.76 -3.13 -19.36
N LYS A 293 -13.96 -3.80 -20.19
CA LYS A 293 -12.55 -4.07 -19.90
C LYS A 293 -11.71 -2.85 -20.29
N ALA A 294 -10.51 -2.76 -19.71
CA ALA A 294 -9.52 -1.79 -20.16
C ALA A 294 -9.17 -2.03 -21.63
N MET A 295 -9.09 -0.95 -22.41
CA MET A 295 -8.81 -1.02 -23.83
C MET A 295 -7.90 0.10 -24.27
N SER A 296 -7.23 -0.08 -25.41
CA SER A 296 -6.37 0.95 -25.99
C SER A 296 -7.19 2.16 -26.43
N ALA A 297 -6.53 3.31 -26.57
CA ALA A 297 -7.14 4.51 -27.14
C ALA A 297 -7.71 4.23 -28.53
N GLN A 298 -7.01 3.44 -29.37
CA GLN A 298 -7.48 3.08 -30.69
C GLN A 298 -8.81 2.32 -30.64
N ASP A 299 -8.91 1.30 -29.78
CA ASP A 299 -10.14 0.51 -29.65
C ASP A 299 -11.31 1.36 -29.16
N LEU A 300 -11.04 2.25 -28.20
CA LEU A 300 -12.07 3.14 -27.66
C LEU A 300 -12.53 4.16 -28.70
N LEU A 301 -11.62 4.70 -29.50
CA LEU A 301 -11.96 5.60 -30.60
C LEU A 301 -12.79 4.90 -31.68
N ASN A 302 -12.54 3.62 -31.95
CA ASN A 302 -13.34 2.87 -32.93
C ASN A 302 -14.78 2.75 -32.51
N SER A 303 -15.09 2.68 -31.22
CA SER A 303 -16.44 2.49 -30.71
C SER A 303 -17.09 3.77 -30.16
N ARG A 304 -16.30 4.74 -29.71
CA ARG A 304 -16.76 5.93 -29.00
C ARG A 304 -16.01 7.19 -29.41
N ARG A 305 -15.77 7.38 -30.70
CA ARG A 305 -15.05 8.56 -31.22
C ARG A 305 -15.70 9.88 -30.80
N GLU A 306 -17.02 9.89 -30.68
CA GLU A 306 -17.78 11.08 -30.28
C GLU A 306 -17.46 11.58 -28.87
N TRP A 307 -16.86 10.75 -28.02
CA TRP A 307 -16.44 11.13 -26.68
C TRP A 307 -15.19 12.02 -26.69
N PHE A 308 -14.38 11.92 -27.76
CA PHE A 308 -13.03 12.50 -27.77
C PHE A 308 -12.82 13.44 -28.96
N ILE A 309 -13.77 14.30 -29.21
CA ILE A 309 -13.67 15.26 -30.31
C ILE A 309 -12.71 16.37 -29.89
N PRO A 310 -11.62 16.66 -30.66
CA PRO A 310 -10.70 17.75 -30.35
C PRO A 310 -11.45 19.07 -30.15
N GLY A 311 -11.05 19.82 -29.13
CA GLY A 311 -11.74 21.03 -28.71
C GLY A 311 -12.76 20.82 -27.59
N THR A 312 -13.20 19.58 -27.34
CA THR A 312 -14.09 19.27 -26.24
C THR A 312 -13.34 19.35 -24.92
N ARG A 313 -13.97 19.90 -23.89
CA ARG A 313 -13.40 20.00 -22.56
C ARG A 313 -13.95 18.89 -21.68
N LEU A 314 -13.05 18.09 -21.11
CA LEU A 314 -13.38 17.09 -20.11
C LEU A 314 -13.57 17.72 -18.74
N ALA A 315 -14.55 17.24 -17.99
CA ALA A 315 -14.83 17.77 -16.65
C ALA A 315 -13.96 17.06 -15.59
#